data_ab41094a4279e694fd4f8fecc1c82642
#
_entry.id   ab41094a4279e694fd4f8fecc1c82642
#
_cell.length_a   1.000
_cell.length_b   1.000
_cell.length_c   1.000
_cell.angle_alpha   90.00
_cell.angle_beta   90.00
_cell.angle_gamma   90.00
#
_symmetry.space_group_name_H-M   'P 1'
#
loop_
_entity.id
_entity.type
_entity.pdbx_description
1 polymer ?
#
loop_
_entity_poly.entity_id
_entity_poly.type
_entity_poly.pdbx_seq_one_letter_code
_entity_poly.pdbx_strand_id
1 'polypeptide(L)'
;EQLAYLASHDPLTGLYNRHHFLNLAQNAWIRLSLDKQTSAILFIDIDQFKLVNTTCNHDAGDALLKQISDQLRRTLGQQGALARLGGDEFGVLLHGKTAQEAFSVAYALLEVVKEFRFFWQDSLFSISVSIGISEIAPEDLSAEQTLKKADSACFVAKEKGRNRIHLFNPDDVELQKHEAEIQWLHVLRQALEQDHFVLYMQPIQAIQERDTVAHYEVLLRLKAEDGSIIAPGNFLSSAERYGLMPQIDRWVIRNYFRWLSQHRAHMTTLGLCSINLSGASLIDPLFRAYVQNLFDEYQIPARHICFEITESMAILNLQNTLEFIHHFRGLGCHFSLDDFGSGFSSYGYLKNFPVDFIKIDGNFVRDLLEDKFDRAIVNSIHDVAAAMGIKTIAEFVENGQILAELKAMGVNYGQGYGIAKPKPLAELVLDEDAS
;
A
#
# COMPACT_ATOMS: atom_id res chain seq x y z
N GLU A 1 26.30 40.56 -3.67
CA GLU A 1 25.18 40.34 -4.62
C GLU A 1 24.91 38.85 -4.84
N GLN A 2 25.93 38.03 -5.09
CA GLN A 2 25.76 36.58 -5.38
C GLN A 2 25.19 35.78 -4.19
N LEU A 3 25.60 36.10 -2.94
CA LEU A 3 25.05 35.48 -1.72
C LEU A 3 23.57 35.86 -1.49
N ALA A 4 23.21 37.11 -1.78
CA ALA A 4 21.82 37.57 -1.66
C ALA A 4 20.91 36.93 -2.71
N TYR A 5 21.43 36.68 -3.92
CA TYR A 5 20.71 35.97 -4.98
C TYR A 5 20.46 34.51 -4.60
N LEU A 6 21.46 33.79 -4.13
CA LEU A 6 21.35 32.39 -3.68
C LEU A 6 20.44 32.23 -2.47
N ALA A 7 20.31 33.25 -1.61
CA ALA A 7 19.37 33.25 -0.50
C ALA A 7 17.90 33.26 -0.93
N SER A 8 17.59 33.74 -2.15
CA SER A 8 16.22 33.88 -2.65
C SER A 8 15.89 33.04 -3.89
N HIS A 9 16.88 32.45 -4.59
CA HIS A 9 16.70 31.73 -5.85
C HIS A 9 17.26 30.33 -5.81
N ASP A 10 16.65 29.44 -6.58
CA ASP A 10 17.14 28.10 -6.84
C ASP A 10 18.30 28.13 -7.85
N PRO A 11 19.47 27.57 -7.54
CA PRO A 11 20.66 27.68 -8.41
C PRO A 11 20.54 26.91 -9.75
N LEU A 12 19.68 25.89 -9.83
CA LEU A 12 19.51 25.11 -11.04
C LEU A 12 18.62 25.81 -12.05
N THR A 13 17.50 26.36 -11.60
CA THR A 13 16.43 26.91 -12.47
C THR A 13 16.38 28.43 -12.52
N GLY A 14 17.02 29.12 -11.57
CA GLY A 14 16.96 30.56 -11.42
C GLY A 14 15.57 31.09 -11.04
N LEU A 15 14.65 30.23 -10.60
CA LEU A 15 13.38 30.62 -10.01
C LEU A 15 13.56 31.00 -8.55
N TYR A 16 12.55 31.59 -7.92
CA TYR A 16 12.57 31.71 -6.45
C TYR A 16 12.74 30.33 -5.80
N ASN A 17 13.45 30.30 -4.67
CA ASN A 17 13.56 29.08 -3.88
C ASN A 17 12.35 28.98 -2.90
N ARG A 18 12.22 27.82 -2.25
CA ARG A 18 11.14 27.55 -1.28
C ARG A 18 11.08 28.59 -0.16
N HIS A 19 12.24 29.00 0.36
CA HIS A 19 12.28 29.97 1.47
C HIS A 19 11.70 31.34 1.06
N HIS A 20 12.12 31.86 -0.10
CA HIS A 20 11.61 33.13 -0.60
C HIS A 20 10.12 33.05 -0.95
N PHE A 21 9.68 31.93 -1.55
CA PHE A 21 8.27 31.69 -1.86
C PHE A 21 7.39 31.74 -0.61
N LEU A 22 7.78 31.06 0.47
CA LEU A 22 7.06 31.09 1.74
C LEU A 22 6.99 32.48 2.34
N ASN A 23 8.05 33.29 2.22
CA ASN A 23 8.02 34.70 2.65
C ASN A 23 7.02 35.55 1.85
N LEU A 24 6.95 35.34 0.52
CA LEU A 24 5.96 36.02 -0.33
C LEU A 24 4.53 35.57 0.02
N ALA A 25 4.31 34.30 0.22
CA ALA A 25 3.02 33.74 0.62
C ALA A 25 2.60 34.21 2.01
N GLN A 26 3.53 34.31 2.97
CA GLN A 26 3.27 34.85 4.30
C GLN A 26 2.86 36.33 4.25
N ASN A 27 3.49 37.14 3.39
CA ASN A 27 3.09 38.53 3.17
C ASN A 27 1.68 38.62 2.55
N ALA A 28 1.32 37.71 1.65
CA ALA A 28 -0.03 37.63 1.09
C ALA A 28 -1.07 37.27 2.15
N TRP A 29 -0.75 36.33 3.05
CA TRP A 29 -1.60 35.95 4.18
C TRP A 29 -1.82 37.14 5.16
N ILE A 30 -0.77 37.90 5.46
CA ILE A 30 -0.89 39.13 6.29
C ILE A 30 -1.79 40.14 5.60
N ARG A 31 -1.65 40.37 4.29
CA ARG A 31 -2.50 41.32 3.52
C ARG A 31 -3.96 40.91 3.50
N LEU A 32 -4.27 39.59 3.44
CA LEU A 32 -5.65 39.12 3.55
C LEU A 32 -6.31 39.61 4.83
N SER A 33 -5.56 39.60 5.96
CA SER A 33 -6.06 40.07 7.25
C SER A 33 -6.27 41.60 7.30
N LEU A 34 -5.46 42.36 6.57
CA LEU A 34 -5.49 43.83 6.56
C LEU A 34 -6.46 44.39 5.51
N ASP A 35 -6.31 43.94 4.27
CA ASP A 35 -6.95 44.54 3.09
C ASP A 35 -8.07 43.66 2.50
N LYS A 36 -8.33 42.50 3.09
CA LYS A 36 -9.25 41.45 2.56
C LYS A 36 -8.95 41.03 1.13
N GLN A 37 -7.70 41.24 0.69
CA GLN A 37 -7.27 40.83 -0.64
C GLN A 37 -6.89 39.34 -0.62
N THR A 38 -7.70 38.53 -1.30
CA THR A 38 -7.46 37.12 -1.42
C THR A 38 -6.24 36.80 -2.30
N SER A 39 -5.65 35.64 -2.16
CA SER A 39 -4.57 35.16 -3.01
C SER A 39 -4.67 33.64 -3.11
N ALA A 40 -4.18 33.07 -4.21
CA ALA A 40 -4.19 31.63 -4.41
C ALA A 40 -2.76 31.08 -4.57
N ILE A 41 -2.55 29.87 -4.07
CA ILE A 41 -1.32 29.10 -4.23
C ILE A 41 -1.61 27.91 -5.14
N LEU A 42 -0.75 27.72 -6.15
CA LEU A 42 -0.70 26.51 -6.95
C LEU A 42 0.52 25.70 -6.50
N PHE A 43 0.34 24.42 -6.30
CA PHE A 43 1.40 23.44 -6.16
C PHE A 43 1.43 22.59 -7.45
N ILE A 44 2.57 22.53 -8.11
CA ILE A 44 2.76 21.84 -9.39
C ILE A 44 3.85 20.80 -9.22
N ASP A 45 3.59 19.59 -9.68
CA ASP A 45 4.53 18.47 -9.63
C ASP A 45 4.63 17.81 -11.00
N ILE A 46 5.85 17.51 -11.45
CA ILE A 46 6.09 16.83 -12.72
C ILE A 46 5.77 15.35 -12.59
N ASP A 47 4.77 14.90 -13.33
CA ASP A 47 4.36 13.49 -13.32
C ASP A 47 5.49 12.57 -13.78
N GLN A 48 5.75 11.51 -12.98
CA GLN A 48 6.74 10.48 -13.32
C GLN A 48 8.17 10.98 -13.57
N PHE A 49 8.59 12.11 -12.99
CA PHE A 49 9.94 12.67 -13.15
C PHE A 49 11.05 11.65 -12.86
N LYS A 50 10.85 10.78 -11.86
CA LYS A 50 11.79 9.71 -11.53
C LYS A 50 12.09 8.79 -12.71
N LEU A 51 11.13 8.58 -13.63
CA LEU A 51 11.32 7.74 -14.81
C LEU A 51 12.39 8.34 -15.73
N VAL A 52 12.41 9.66 -15.93
CA VAL A 52 13.43 10.34 -16.73
C VAL A 52 14.82 10.15 -16.13
N ASN A 53 14.95 10.33 -14.79
CA ASN A 53 16.21 10.13 -14.08
C ASN A 53 16.70 8.67 -14.17
N THR A 54 15.81 7.70 -14.04
CA THR A 54 16.19 6.28 -14.07
C THR A 54 16.49 5.77 -15.48
N THR A 55 15.81 6.33 -16.49
CA THR A 55 15.99 5.90 -17.89
C THR A 55 17.22 6.56 -18.54
N CYS A 56 17.46 7.84 -18.23
CA CYS A 56 18.54 8.61 -18.90
C CYS A 56 19.73 8.93 -17.99
N ASN A 57 19.54 9.60 -16.90
CA ASN A 57 20.44 9.95 -15.79
C ASN A 57 19.97 11.26 -15.12
N HIS A 58 20.70 11.72 -14.07
CA HIS A 58 20.38 12.96 -13.37
C HIS A 58 20.58 14.22 -14.23
N ASP A 59 21.51 14.21 -15.18
CA ASP A 59 21.74 15.36 -16.09
C ASP A 59 20.52 15.61 -16.99
N ALA A 60 19.84 14.55 -17.44
CA ALA A 60 18.59 14.65 -18.18
C ALA A 60 17.47 15.26 -17.34
N GLY A 61 17.34 14.86 -16.07
CA GLY A 61 16.42 15.45 -15.11
C GLY A 61 16.66 16.94 -14.88
N ASP A 62 17.93 17.33 -14.70
CA ASP A 62 18.31 18.74 -14.52
C ASP A 62 18.00 19.57 -15.76
N ALA A 63 18.24 19.03 -16.96
CA ALA A 63 17.91 19.69 -18.22
C ALA A 63 16.37 19.83 -18.38
N LEU A 64 15.60 18.80 -18.03
CA LEU A 64 14.14 18.85 -18.04
C LEU A 64 13.63 19.92 -17.10
N LEU A 65 14.13 19.98 -15.86
CA LEU A 65 13.73 20.99 -14.86
C LEU A 65 13.98 22.41 -15.35
N LYS A 66 15.13 22.68 -15.98
CA LYS A 66 15.43 24.00 -16.58
C LYS A 66 14.43 24.35 -17.68
N GLN A 67 14.17 23.43 -18.62
CA GLN A 67 13.26 23.67 -19.74
C GLN A 67 11.81 23.88 -19.27
N ILE A 68 11.32 23.05 -18.35
CA ILE A 68 9.97 23.23 -17.75
C ILE A 68 9.88 24.56 -17.02
N SER A 69 10.91 24.91 -16.22
CA SER A 69 10.96 26.21 -15.52
C SER A 69 10.81 27.40 -16.47
N ASP A 70 11.46 27.34 -17.64
CA ASP A 70 11.37 28.40 -18.65
C ASP A 70 9.98 28.44 -19.31
N GLN A 71 9.36 27.30 -19.57
CA GLN A 71 7.98 27.22 -20.09
C GLN A 71 6.98 27.80 -19.08
N LEU A 72 7.05 27.38 -17.82
CA LEU A 72 6.17 27.88 -16.76
C LEU A 72 6.35 29.40 -16.56
N ARG A 73 7.61 29.87 -16.53
CA ARG A 73 7.93 31.31 -16.37
C ARG A 73 7.35 32.15 -17.50
N ARG A 74 7.51 31.72 -18.75
CA ARG A 74 6.99 32.43 -19.94
C ARG A 74 5.47 32.47 -19.95
N THR A 75 4.82 31.35 -19.60
CA THR A 75 3.35 31.25 -19.58
C THR A 75 2.75 32.07 -18.44
N LEU A 76 3.36 32.03 -17.25
CA LEU A 76 2.90 32.80 -16.10
C LEU A 76 3.10 34.32 -16.31
N GLY A 77 4.20 34.73 -16.94
CA GLY A 77 4.53 36.13 -17.15
C GLY A 77 4.62 36.91 -15.83
N GLN A 78 3.87 38.02 -15.74
CA GLN A 78 3.80 38.89 -14.55
C GLN A 78 2.57 38.59 -13.67
N GLN A 79 1.82 37.53 -13.93
CA GLN A 79 0.58 37.26 -13.21
C GLN A 79 0.80 36.75 -11.76
N GLY A 80 2.01 36.30 -11.44
CA GLY A 80 2.33 35.74 -10.13
C GLY A 80 3.82 35.49 -9.92
N ALA A 81 4.15 34.99 -8.73
CA ALA A 81 5.50 34.58 -8.38
C ALA A 81 5.64 33.08 -8.59
N LEU A 82 6.68 32.66 -9.33
CA LEU A 82 7.02 31.24 -9.59
C LEU A 82 8.26 30.85 -8.81
N ALA A 83 8.21 29.72 -8.14
CA ALA A 83 9.31 29.17 -7.37
C ALA A 83 9.52 27.67 -7.65
N ARG A 84 10.72 27.18 -7.44
CA ARG A 84 11.00 25.75 -7.28
C ARG A 84 11.04 25.43 -5.78
N LEU A 85 10.17 24.50 -5.35
CA LEU A 85 10.02 24.16 -3.94
C LEU A 85 11.01 23.05 -3.50
N GLY A 86 11.44 22.23 -4.43
CA GLY A 86 12.40 21.14 -4.26
C GLY A 86 12.18 20.05 -5.30
N GLY A 87 13.15 19.23 -5.60
CA GLY A 87 12.98 18.12 -6.55
C GLY A 87 12.33 18.54 -7.87
N ASP A 88 11.19 17.98 -8.17
CA ASP A 88 10.31 18.22 -9.31
C ASP A 88 9.07 19.09 -9.00
N GLU A 89 9.07 19.76 -7.82
CA GLU A 89 7.95 20.53 -7.30
C GLU A 89 8.13 22.03 -7.54
N PHE A 90 7.05 22.68 -7.98
CA PHE A 90 6.99 24.13 -8.19
C PHE A 90 5.83 24.74 -7.45
N GLY A 91 5.99 26.00 -7.05
CA GLY A 91 4.95 26.81 -6.42
C GLY A 91 4.64 28.05 -7.25
N VAL A 92 3.36 28.40 -7.37
CA VAL A 92 2.93 29.67 -7.96
C VAL A 92 2.05 30.40 -6.96
N LEU A 93 2.37 31.65 -6.69
CA LEU A 93 1.56 32.55 -5.88
C LEU A 93 0.89 33.59 -6.79
N LEU A 94 -0.43 33.59 -6.76
CA LEU A 94 -1.28 34.53 -7.53
C LEU A 94 -1.93 35.53 -6.59
N HIS A 95 -1.50 36.80 -6.63
CA HIS A 95 -2.08 37.83 -5.83
C HIS A 95 -3.43 38.31 -6.40
N GLY A 96 -4.39 38.60 -5.51
CA GLY A 96 -5.70 39.14 -5.90
C GLY A 96 -6.58 38.17 -6.66
N LYS A 97 -6.34 36.86 -6.54
CA LYS A 97 -7.12 35.82 -7.21
C LYS A 97 -7.68 34.81 -6.21
N THR A 98 -8.94 34.45 -6.40
CA THR A 98 -9.58 33.31 -5.74
C THR A 98 -9.05 31.98 -6.34
N ALA A 99 -9.32 30.87 -5.67
CA ALA A 99 -8.99 29.55 -6.22
C ALA A 99 -9.65 29.30 -7.59
N GLN A 100 -10.89 29.75 -7.78
CA GLN A 100 -11.61 29.63 -9.05
C GLN A 100 -10.99 30.45 -10.17
N GLU A 101 -10.54 31.68 -9.89
CA GLU A 101 -9.84 32.52 -10.88
C GLU A 101 -8.44 32.00 -11.18
N ALA A 102 -7.77 31.41 -10.21
CA ALA A 102 -6.46 30.76 -10.38
C ALA A 102 -6.51 29.53 -11.30
N PHE A 103 -7.68 28.89 -11.44
CA PHE A 103 -7.87 27.74 -12.30
C PHE A 103 -7.51 28.03 -13.77
N SER A 104 -7.84 29.20 -14.29
CA SER A 104 -7.51 29.60 -15.66
C SER A 104 -5.99 29.69 -15.89
N VAL A 105 -5.25 30.20 -14.90
CA VAL A 105 -3.78 30.26 -14.93
C VAL A 105 -3.19 28.85 -14.84
N ALA A 106 -3.70 28.04 -13.91
CA ALA A 106 -3.29 26.65 -13.76
C ALA A 106 -3.53 25.85 -15.05
N TYR A 107 -4.66 26.06 -15.73
CA TYR A 107 -4.97 25.41 -17.00
C TYR A 107 -3.98 25.79 -18.10
N ALA A 108 -3.61 27.06 -18.22
CA ALA A 108 -2.59 27.49 -19.20
C ALA A 108 -1.21 26.85 -18.90
N LEU A 109 -0.83 26.74 -17.61
CA LEU A 109 0.41 26.08 -17.20
C LEU A 109 0.37 24.57 -17.46
N LEU A 110 -0.78 23.92 -17.24
CA LEU A 110 -0.97 22.50 -17.55
C LEU A 110 -0.80 22.22 -19.04
N GLU A 111 -1.51 22.97 -19.89
CA GLU A 111 -1.53 22.75 -21.34
C GLU A 111 -0.16 23.02 -21.96
N VAL A 112 0.58 24.05 -21.54
CA VAL A 112 1.92 24.30 -22.09
C VAL A 112 2.90 23.17 -21.77
N VAL A 113 2.78 22.54 -20.61
CA VAL A 113 3.62 21.38 -20.27
C VAL A 113 3.17 20.13 -21.00
N LYS A 114 1.87 19.91 -21.17
CA LYS A 114 1.31 18.77 -21.91
C LYS A 114 1.71 18.79 -23.39
N GLU A 115 1.80 19.98 -24.01
CA GLU A 115 2.26 20.14 -25.38
C GLU A 115 3.79 20.05 -25.51
N PHE A 116 4.51 20.23 -24.39
CA PHE A 116 5.97 20.20 -24.38
C PHE A 116 6.48 18.79 -24.66
N ARG A 117 7.56 18.71 -25.48
CA ARG A 117 8.25 17.45 -25.82
C ARG A 117 9.70 17.57 -25.39
N PHE A 118 10.09 16.74 -24.48
CA PHE A 118 11.46 16.69 -23.98
C PHE A 118 12.29 15.71 -24.80
N PHE A 119 13.30 16.25 -25.51
CA PHE A 119 14.26 15.46 -26.24
C PHE A 119 15.55 15.35 -25.45
N TRP A 120 15.99 14.13 -25.25
CA TRP A 120 17.29 13.86 -24.64
C TRP A 120 17.98 12.75 -25.39
N GLN A 121 19.15 13.09 -26.03
CA GLN A 121 19.84 12.18 -26.94
C GLN A 121 18.85 11.63 -28.00
N ASP A 122 18.69 10.31 -28.09
CA ASP A 122 17.79 9.65 -29.05
C ASP A 122 16.38 9.36 -28.50
N SER A 123 16.05 9.89 -27.32
CA SER A 123 14.79 9.61 -26.62
C SER A 123 13.87 10.82 -26.57
N LEU A 124 12.59 10.58 -26.85
CA LEU A 124 11.51 11.57 -26.76
C LEU A 124 10.59 11.24 -25.60
N PHE A 125 10.41 12.19 -24.69
CA PHE A 125 9.52 12.07 -23.54
C PHE A 125 8.34 13.03 -23.65
N SER A 126 7.13 12.52 -23.43
CA SER A 126 5.95 13.33 -23.18
C SER A 126 5.87 13.61 -21.69
N ILE A 127 5.82 14.88 -21.31
CA ILE A 127 5.81 15.32 -19.93
C ILE A 127 4.41 15.83 -19.59
N SER A 128 3.95 15.55 -18.37
CA SER A 128 2.74 16.14 -17.82
C SER A 128 3.00 16.62 -16.39
N VAL A 129 2.09 17.42 -15.87
CA VAL A 129 2.12 17.92 -14.50
C VAL A 129 0.78 17.70 -13.85
N SER A 130 0.80 17.49 -12.54
CA SER A 130 -0.39 17.55 -11.69
C SER A 130 -0.36 18.84 -10.89
N ILE A 131 -1.51 19.52 -10.78
CA ILE A 131 -1.60 20.84 -10.16
C ILE A 131 -2.68 20.83 -9.08
N GLY A 132 -2.29 21.21 -7.87
CA GLY A 132 -3.23 21.50 -6.78
C GLY A 132 -3.37 23.00 -6.56
N ILE A 133 -4.58 23.47 -6.29
CA ILE A 133 -4.90 24.89 -6.02
C ILE A 133 -5.52 25.00 -4.65
N SER A 134 -5.03 25.95 -3.85
CA SER A 134 -5.67 26.39 -2.60
C SER A 134 -5.69 27.89 -2.50
N GLU A 135 -6.79 28.44 -2.01
CA GLU A 135 -6.91 29.85 -1.66
C GLU A 135 -6.35 30.09 -0.25
N ILE A 136 -5.69 31.21 -0.05
CA ILE A 136 -5.27 31.65 1.29
C ILE A 136 -6.53 32.09 2.04
N ALA A 137 -6.90 31.35 3.08
CA ALA A 137 -8.11 31.54 3.82
C ALA A 137 -7.84 32.24 5.18
N PRO A 138 -8.81 33.02 5.72
CA PRO A 138 -8.64 33.66 7.03
C PRO A 138 -8.45 32.70 8.20
N GLU A 139 -8.96 31.47 8.07
CA GLU A 139 -8.84 30.39 9.04
C GLU A 139 -7.48 29.69 8.99
N ASP A 140 -6.66 29.92 7.97
CA ASP A 140 -5.32 29.35 7.89
C ASP A 140 -4.42 29.97 8.97
N LEU A 141 -3.69 29.09 9.69
CA LEU A 141 -2.77 29.52 10.74
C LEU A 141 -1.48 30.14 10.17
N SER A 142 -1.16 29.84 8.93
CA SER A 142 0.04 30.34 8.22
C SER A 142 -0.06 30.06 6.71
N ALA A 143 0.73 30.79 5.92
CA ALA A 143 0.87 30.52 4.49
C ALA A 143 1.42 29.11 4.18
N GLU A 144 2.18 28.52 5.09
CA GLU A 144 2.67 27.14 4.95
C GLU A 144 1.52 26.14 5.00
N GLN A 145 0.49 26.40 5.80
CA GLN A 145 -0.72 25.58 5.82
C GLN A 145 -1.46 25.62 4.49
N THR A 146 -1.60 26.82 3.87
CA THR A 146 -2.18 26.93 2.53
C THR A 146 -1.37 26.19 1.48
N LEU A 147 -0.03 26.24 1.56
CA LEU A 147 0.84 25.48 0.65
C LEU A 147 0.64 23.98 0.81
N LYS A 148 0.50 23.47 2.04
CA LYS A 148 0.17 22.06 2.31
C LYS A 148 -1.19 21.67 1.76
N LYS A 149 -2.20 22.54 1.85
CA LYS A 149 -3.52 22.32 1.23
C LYS A 149 -3.41 22.20 -0.30
N ALA A 150 -2.60 23.05 -0.94
CA ALA A 150 -2.35 22.96 -2.39
C ALA A 150 -1.59 21.69 -2.77
N ASP A 151 -0.60 21.26 -1.99
CA ASP A 151 0.11 19.99 -2.14
C ASP A 151 -0.85 18.80 -2.02
N SER A 152 -1.70 18.79 -1.00
CA SER A 152 -2.74 17.76 -0.82
C SER A 152 -3.70 17.68 -2.02
N ALA A 153 -4.10 18.83 -2.57
CA ALA A 153 -4.91 18.88 -3.79
C ALA A 153 -4.14 18.35 -5.00
N CYS A 154 -2.84 18.63 -5.12
CA CYS A 154 -1.98 18.05 -6.17
C CYS A 154 -1.89 16.53 -6.05
N PHE A 155 -1.79 16.00 -4.84
CA PHE A 155 -1.85 14.56 -4.60
C PHE A 155 -3.16 13.96 -5.12
N VAL A 156 -4.32 14.57 -4.82
CA VAL A 156 -5.62 14.12 -5.36
C VAL A 156 -5.64 14.15 -6.90
N ALA A 157 -5.03 15.17 -7.52
CA ALA A 157 -4.88 15.23 -8.98
C ALA A 157 -4.10 14.03 -9.52
N LYS A 158 -3.02 13.60 -8.83
CA LYS A 158 -2.23 12.42 -9.20
C LYS A 158 -3.02 11.12 -9.05
N GLU A 159 -3.74 10.94 -7.95
CA GLU A 159 -4.56 9.75 -7.70
C GLU A 159 -5.71 9.61 -8.71
N LYS A 160 -6.33 10.71 -9.10
CA LYS A 160 -7.39 10.72 -10.12
C LYS A 160 -6.89 10.51 -11.56
N GLY A 161 -5.61 10.20 -11.76
CA GLY A 161 -5.03 9.81 -13.06
C GLY A 161 -4.06 10.82 -13.67
N ARG A 162 -3.47 11.71 -12.87
CA ARG A 162 -2.43 12.68 -13.29
C ARG A 162 -2.87 13.65 -14.39
N ASN A 163 -1.96 14.50 -14.86
CA ASN A 163 -2.18 15.45 -15.96
C ASN A 163 -3.48 16.24 -15.80
N ARG A 164 -3.69 16.81 -14.61
CA ARG A 164 -4.92 17.56 -14.25
C ARG A 164 -4.73 18.54 -13.14
N ILE A 165 -5.76 19.33 -12.94
CA ILE A 165 -5.87 20.30 -11.87
C ILE A 165 -6.91 19.81 -10.86
N HIS A 166 -6.61 20.02 -9.59
CA HIS A 166 -7.57 19.80 -8.50
C HIS A 166 -7.59 21.01 -7.57
N LEU A 167 -8.80 21.46 -7.21
CA LEU A 167 -8.98 22.51 -6.19
C LEU A 167 -9.08 21.85 -4.83
N PHE A 168 -8.38 22.40 -3.85
CA PHE A 168 -8.51 21.95 -2.47
C PHE A 168 -9.96 22.04 -2.00
N ASN A 169 -10.48 20.94 -1.51
CA ASN A 169 -11.77 20.85 -0.86
C ASN A 169 -11.60 20.03 0.43
N PRO A 170 -11.86 20.58 1.61
CA PRO A 170 -11.71 19.84 2.88
C PRO A 170 -12.63 18.62 2.98
N ASP A 171 -13.73 18.61 2.23
CA ASP A 171 -14.68 17.48 2.18
C ASP A 171 -14.30 16.41 1.13
N ASP A 172 -13.13 16.54 0.50
CA ASP A 172 -12.67 15.58 -0.50
C ASP A 172 -12.32 14.24 0.17
N VAL A 173 -13.01 13.19 -0.22
CA VAL A 173 -12.85 11.85 0.35
C VAL A 173 -11.42 11.33 0.14
N GLU A 174 -10.83 11.60 -1.04
CA GLU A 174 -9.46 11.21 -1.34
C GLU A 174 -8.44 11.95 -0.47
N LEU A 175 -8.71 13.22 -0.16
CA LEU A 175 -7.87 14.01 0.73
C LEU A 175 -7.91 13.48 2.16
N GLN A 176 -9.11 13.25 2.70
CA GLN A 176 -9.27 12.66 4.03
C GLN A 176 -8.61 11.29 4.13
N LYS A 177 -8.72 10.49 3.08
CA LYS A 177 -8.06 9.20 2.99
C LYS A 177 -6.53 9.33 3.01
N HIS A 178 -5.99 10.29 2.27
CA HIS A 178 -4.53 10.54 2.23
C HIS A 178 -3.99 11.04 3.58
N GLU A 179 -4.68 11.96 4.23
CA GLU A 179 -4.30 12.44 5.57
C GLU A 179 -4.32 11.29 6.58
N ALA A 180 -5.34 10.44 6.52
CA ALA A 180 -5.42 9.23 7.34
C ALA A 180 -4.24 8.27 7.05
N GLU A 181 -3.86 8.09 5.77
CA GLU A 181 -2.73 7.25 5.39
C GLU A 181 -1.38 7.76 5.93
N ILE A 182 -1.14 9.07 5.92
CA ILE A 182 0.06 9.68 6.52
C ILE A 182 0.10 9.45 8.03
N GLN A 183 -1.05 9.59 8.71
CA GLN A 183 -1.15 9.27 10.14
C GLN A 183 -0.82 7.79 10.38
N TRP A 184 -1.32 6.89 9.53
CA TRP A 184 -1.01 5.46 9.61
C TRP A 184 0.48 5.17 9.48
N LEU A 185 1.20 5.87 8.60
CA LEU A 185 2.65 5.69 8.46
C LEU A 185 3.40 5.95 9.78
N HIS A 186 3.02 7.00 10.50
CA HIS A 186 3.61 7.30 11.81
C HIS A 186 3.28 6.22 12.84
N VAL A 187 2.01 5.85 12.94
CA VAL A 187 1.52 4.80 13.87
C VAL A 187 2.20 3.46 13.61
N LEU A 188 2.32 3.06 12.33
CA LEU A 188 2.93 1.78 11.96
C LEU A 188 4.43 1.73 12.25
N ARG A 189 5.17 2.82 12.01
CA ARG A 189 6.60 2.91 12.39
C ARG A 189 6.77 2.79 13.90
N GLN A 190 5.97 3.51 14.66
CA GLN A 190 5.99 3.43 16.11
C GLN A 190 5.61 2.01 16.60
N ALA A 191 4.64 1.38 15.96
CA ALA A 191 4.23 0.02 16.30
C ALA A 191 5.33 -1.03 16.06
N LEU A 192 6.14 -0.86 15.00
CA LEU A 192 7.30 -1.70 14.72
C LEU A 192 8.43 -1.50 15.76
N GLU A 193 8.64 -0.26 16.21
CA GLU A 193 9.70 0.09 17.18
C GLU A 193 9.35 -0.28 18.61
N GLN A 194 8.06 -0.19 18.98
CA GLN A 194 7.58 -0.35 20.37
C GLN A 194 6.78 -1.64 20.59
N ASP A 195 6.81 -2.59 19.63
CA ASP A 195 6.10 -3.87 19.73
C ASP A 195 4.58 -3.72 20.01
N HIS A 196 3.92 -2.73 19.36
CA HIS A 196 2.47 -2.55 19.49
C HIS A 196 1.65 -3.50 18.60
N PHE A 197 2.28 -4.28 17.75
CA PHE A 197 1.60 -5.36 17.05
C PHE A 197 1.32 -6.54 17.97
N VAL A 198 0.20 -7.24 17.71
CA VAL A 198 -0.19 -8.45 18.43
C VAL A 198 -0.63 -9.50 17.43
N LEU A 199 -0.38 -10.77 17.77
CA LEU A 199 -0.75 -11.90 16.94
C LEU A 199 -2.06 -12.52 17.43
N TYR A 200 -2.96 -12.73 16.49
CA TYR A 200 -4.19 -13.48 16.65
C TYR A 200 -4.07 -14.77 15.86
N MET A 201 -4.94 -15.71 16.13
CA MET A 201 -5.10 -16.92 15.33
C MET A 201 -6.55 -17.14 14.98
N GLN A 202 -6.80 -17.73 13.81
CA GLN A 202 -8.12 -18.20 13.41
C GLN A 202 -8.03 -19.64 12.94
N PRO A 203 -8.86 -20.55 13.52
CA PRO A 203 -8.87 -21.96 13.12
C PRO A 203 -9.26 -22.15 11.66
N ILE A 204 -8.58 -23.09 11.00
CA ILE A 204 -8.94 -23.66 9.71
C ILE A 204 -9.41 -25.09 9.99
N GLN A 205 -10.69 -25.36 9.77
CA GLN A 205 -11.32 -26.61 10.14
C GLN A 205 -11.43 -27.57 8.95
N ALA A 206 -11.05 -28.83 9.14
CA ALA A 206 -11.37 -29.86 8.17
C ALA A 206 -12.88 -30.08 8.06
N ILE A 207 -13.40 -30.10 6.83
CA ILE A 207 -14.83 -30.25 6.54
C ILE A 207 -15.21 -31.71 6.33
N GLN A 208 -14.33 -32.49 5.68
CA GLN A 208 -14.63 -33.87 5.29
C GLN A 208 -14.37 -34.84 6.43
N GLU A 209 -13.26 -34.70 7.13
CA GLU A 209 -12.80 -35.55 8.23
C GLU A 209 -12.53 -34.69 9.47
N ARG A 210 -12.55 -35.31 10.66
CA ARG A 210 -12.12 -34.61 11.88
C ARG A 210 -10.60 -34.62 11.94
N ASP A 211 -9.97 -33.45 11.85
CA ASP A 211 -8.56 -33.32 12.16
C ASP A 211 -8.32 -33.54 13.66
N THR A 212 -7.26 -34.31 13.96
CA THR A 212 -6.77 -34.51 15.32
C THR A 212 -5.70 -33.51 15.73
N VAL A 213 -5.26 -32.66 14.79
CA VAL A 213 -4.20 -31.66 14.96
C VAL A 213 -4.72 -30.27 14.65
N ALA A 214 -4.16 -29.26 15.32
CA ALA A 214 -4.54 -27.89 15.12
C ALA A 214 -4.05 -27.37 13.75
N HIS A 215 -4.95 -26.74 13.01
CA HIS A 215 -4.61 -25.96 11.82
C HIS A 215 -5.22 -24.57 11.98
N TYR A 216 -4.43 -23.52 11.83
CA TYR A 216 -4.88 -22.13 11.96
C TYR A 216 -4.03 -21.16 11.16
N GLU A 217 -4.58 -20.00 10.92
CA GLU A 217 -3.89 -18.87 10.31
C GLU A 217 -3.49 -17.85 11.39
N VAL A 218 -2.26 -17.35 11.32
CA VAL A 218 -1.78 -16.25 12.16
C VAL A 218 -2.18 -14.92 11.51
N LEU A 219 -2.87 -14.10 12.27
CA LEU A 219 -3.42 -12.84 11.84
C LEU A 219 -2.82 -11.68 12.65
N LEU A 220 -2.31 -10.68 11.93
CA LEU A 220 -1.79 -9.46 12.55
C LEU A 220 -2.93 -8.59 13.08
N ARG A 221 -2.71 -7.96 14.23
CA ARG A 221 -3.55 -6.89 14.79
C ARG A 221 -2.64 -5.79 15.31
N LEU A 222 -3.16 -4.58 15.37
CA LEU A 222 -2.48 -3.44 15.97
C LEU A 222 -3.20 -3.07 17.27
N LYS A 223 -2.44 -2.92 18.35
CA LYS A 223 -2.94 -2.43 19.63
C LYS A 223 -2.75 -0.91 19.69
N ALA A 224 -3.86 -0.18 19.77
CA ALA A 224 -3.84 1.27 19.94
C ALA A 224 -3.42 1.68 21.35
N GLU A 225 -3.09 2.95 21.53
CA GLU A 225 -2.69 3.51 22.83
C GLU A 225 -3.78 3.37 23.91
N ASP A 226 -5.04 3.43 23.53
CA ASP A 226 -6.20 3.22 24.40
C ASP A 226 -6.46 1.73 24.73
N GLY A 227 -5.64 0.82 24.19
CA GLY A 227 -5.75 -0.62 24.34
C GLY A 227 -6.72 -1.30 23.38
N SER A 228 -7.41 -0.57 22.52
CA SER A 228 -8.29 -1.14 21.48
C SER A 228 -7.49 -1.91 20.43
N ILE A 229 -8.14 -2.90 19.81
CA ILE A 229 -7.52 -3.76 18.80
C ILE A 229 -8.02 -3.36 17.42
N ILE A 230 -7.09 -3.02 16.54
CA ILE A 230 -7.35 -2.56 15.18
C ILE A 230 -7.08 -3.70 14.20
N ALA A 231 -8.06 -3.95 13.32
CA ALA A 231 -7.97 -4.98 12.28
C ALA A 231 -7.04 -4.56 11.12
N PRO A 232 -6.39 -5.52 10.43
CA PRO A 232 -5.41 -5.24 9.37
C PRO A 232 -5.99 -4.46 8.18
N GLY A 233 -7.26 -4.65 7.83
CA GLY A 233 -7.91 -3.90 6.76
C GLY A 233 -7.89 -2.37 6.91
N ASN A 234 -7.66 -1.85 8.11
CA ASN A 234 -7.59 -0.41 8.37
C ASN A 234 -6.21 0.20 8.10
N PHE A 235 -5.14 -0.61 8.05
CA PHE A 235 -3.77 -0.09 7.95
C PHE A 235 -2.86 -0.79 6.93
N LEU A 236 -3.18 -2.01 6.48
CA LEU A 236 -2.31 -2.75 5.55
C LEU A 236 -2.14 -2.03 4.21
N SER A 237 -3.19 -1.41 3.66
CA SER A 237 -3.08 -0.64 2.42
C SER A 237 -2.09 0.54 2.55
N SER A 238 -2.06 1.20 3.71
CA SER A 238 -1.06 2.23 4.00
C SER A 238 0.34 1.62 4.16
N ALA A 239 0.47 0.47 4.82
CA ALA A 239 1.74 -0.23 4.95
C ALA A 239 2.32 -0.65 3.59
N GLU A 240 1.50 -1.14 2.68
CA GLU A 240 1.88 -1.49 1.31
C GLU A 240 2.35 -0.26 0.53
N ARG A 241 1.55 0.80 0.52
CA ARG A 241 1.85 2.05 -0.19
C ARG A 241 3.18 2.67 0.23
N TYR A 242 3.49 2.63 1.53
CA TYR A 242 4.71 3.21 2.09
C TYR A 242 5.86 2.21 2.25
N GLY A 243 5.74 1.00 1.71
CA GLY A 243 6.81 0.00 1.66
C GLY A 243 7.20 -0.57 3.03
N LEU A 244 6.27 -0.61 3.99
CA LEU A 244 6.52 -1.15 5.33
C LEU A 244 6.28 -2.67 5.43
N MET A 245 5.63 -3.28 4.43
CA MET A 245 5.28 -4.70 4.46
C MET A 245 6.45 -5.64 4.75
N PRO A 246 7.66 -5.47 4.14
CA PRO A 246 8.76 -6.35 4.46
C PRO A 246 9.22 -6.31 5.93
N GLN A 247 9.04 -5.17 6.60
CA GLN A 247 9.35 -5.03 8.03
C GLN A 247 8.26 -5.68 8.89
N ILE A 248 7.00 -5.54 8.49
CA ILE A 248 5.85 -6.17 9.16
C ILE A 248 5.93 -7.69 9.04
N ASP A 249 6.19 -8.23 7.85
CA ASP A 249 6.30 -9.68 7.63
C ASP A 249 7.44 -10.28 8.47
N ARG A 250 8.60 -9.58 8.52
CA ARG A 250 9.70 -9.98 9.40
C ARG A 250 9.30 -9.97 10.87
N TRP A 251 8.54 -8.95 11.30
CA TRP A 251 8.04 -8.85 12.66
C TRP A 251 7.10 -10.02 13.01
N VAL A 252 6.16 -10.33 12.10
CA VAL A 252 5.19 -11.43 12.29
C VAL A 252 5.90 -12.76 12.43
N ILE A 253 6.77 -13.12 11.48
CA ILE A 253 7.47 -14.42 11.47
C ILE A 253 8.34 -14.55 12.73
N ARG A 254 9.14 -13.52 13.05
CA ARG A 254 10.03 -13.54 14.23
C ARG A 254 9.25 -13.71 15.52
N ASN A 255 8.15 -12.96 15.71
CA ASN A 255 7.38 -13.00 16.94
C ASN A 255 6.59 -14.30 17.07
N TYR A 256 6.06 -14.84 15.97
CA TYR A 256 5.40 -16.13 15.98
C TYR A 256 6.39 -17.28 16.26
N PHE A 257 7.56 -17.30 15.62
CA PHE A 257 8.58 -18.31 15.89
C PHE A 257 9.12 -18.24 17.32
N ARG A 258 9.32 -17.03 17.85
CA ARG A 258 9.66 -16.82 19.26
C ARG A 258 8.60 -17.41 20.17
N TRP A 259 7.33 -17.13 19.89
CA TRP A 259 6.21 -17.66 20.65
C TRP A 259 6.18 -19.20 20.61
N LEU A 260 6.28 -19.82 19.44
CA LEU A 260 6.35 -21.27 19.28
C LEU A 260 7.52 -21.90 20.05
N SER A 261 8.69 -21.25 20.03
CA SER A 261 9.87 -21.75 20.74
C SER A 261 9.70 -21.77 22.26
N GLN A 262 8.86 -20.87 22.79
CA GLN A 262 8.50 -20.78 24.21
C GLN A 262 7.36 -21.74 24.59
N HIS A 263 6.54 -22.18 23.63
CA HIS A 263 5.37 -23.05 23.85
C HIS A 263 5.54 -24.39 23.11
N ARG A 264 6.61 -25.11 23.44
CA ARG A 264 6.96 -26.38 22.75
C ARG A 264 5.92 -27.49 22.91
N ALA A 265 5.15 -27.50 23.99
CA ALA A 265 4.03 -28.42 24.15
C ALA A 265 2.99 -28.24 23.04
N HIS A 266 2.66 -26.99 22.69
CA HIS A 266 1.74 -26.67 21.60
C HIS A 266 2.20 -27.25 20.25
N MET A 267 3.51 -27.31 19.97
CA MET A 267 4.02 -27.92 18.73
C MET A 267 3.69 -29.40 18.60
N THR A 268 3.36 -30.11 19.67
CA THR A 268 2.97 -31.53 19.61
C THR A 268 1.54 -31.73 19.08
N THR A 269 0.68 -30.72 19.26
CA THR A 269 -0.71 -30.68 18.78
C THR A 269 -0.89 -29.89 17.50
N LEU A 270 0.11 -29.06 17.16
CA LEU A 270 0.11 -28.24 15.93
C LEU A 270 0.32 -29.11 14.70
N GLY A 271 -0.67 -29.15 13.81
CA GLY A 271 -0.53 -29.70 12.47
C GLY A 271 0.12 -28.69 11.53
N LEU A 272 -0.53 -27.55 11.34
CA LEU A 272 -0.09 -26.53 10.40
C LEU A 272 -0.49 -25.11 10.86
N CYS A 273 0.41 -24.17 10.68
CA CYS A 273 0.15 -22.76 10.86
C CYS A 273 0.42 -21.98 9.58
N SER A 274 -0.56 -21.22 9.15
CA SER A 274 -0.47 -20.36 7.97
C SER A 274 -0.01 -18.95 8.35
N ILE A 275 0.93 -18.40 7.56
CA ILE A 275 1.49 -17.05 7.72
C ILE A 275 1.45 -16.33 6.38
N ASN A 276 0.77 -15.20 6.34
CA ASN A 276 0.68 -14.35 5.16
C ASN A 276 2.03 -13.69 4.80
N LEU A 277 2.35 -13.63 3.53
CA LEU A 277 3.51 -12.94 2.98
C LEU A 277 3.09 -11.91 1.94
N SER A 278 3.67 -10.71 2.04
CA SER A 278 3.50 -9.68 1.03
C SER A 278 4.41 -9.92 -0.19
N GLY A 279 3.96 -9.44 -1.35
CA GLY A 279 4.78 -9.49 -2.55
C GLY A 279 6.07 -8.67 -2.44
N ALA A 280 6.06 -7.59 -1.65
CA ALA A 280 7.24 -6.79 -1.37
C ALA A 280 8.33 -7.58 -0.63
N SER A 281 7.96 -8.50 0.25
CA SER A 281 8.88 -9.41 0.93
C SER A 281 9.50 -10.43 -0.02
N LEU A 282 8.73 -10.95 -0.96
CA LEU A 282 9.22 -11.97 -1.91
C LEU A 282 10.29 -11.42 -2.88
N ILE A 283 10.24 -10.13 -3.21
CA ILE A 283 11.23 -9.47 -4.06
C ILE A 283 12.44 -8.91 -3.30
N ASP A 284 12.39 -8.88 -1.96
CA ASP A 284 13.51 -8.44 -1.14
C ASP A 284 14.59 -9.54 -1.08
N PRO A 285 15.79 -9.30 -1.63
CA PRO A 285 16.83 -10.32 -1.71
C PRO A 285 17.33 -10.80 -0.34
N LEU A 286 17.14 -10.01 0.72
CA LEU A 286 17.56 -10.37 2.08
C LEU A 286 16.48 -11.12 2.87
N PHE A 287 15.23 -11.12 2.40
CA PHE A 287 14.11 -11.69 3.15
C PHE A 287 14.24 -13.22 3.29
N ARG A 288 14.58 -13.90 2.20
CA ARG A 288 14.77 -15.37 2.22
C ARG A 288 15.82 -15.81 3.24
N ALA A 289 16.99 -15.16 3.24
CA ALA A 289 18.05 -15.45 4.20
C ALA A 289 17.63 -15.15 5.64
N TYR A 290 16.87 -14.06 5.84
CA TYR A 290 16.33 -13.69 7.14
C TYR A 290 15.39 -14.76 7.69
N VAL A 291 14.42 -15.23 6.89
CA VAL A 291 13.48 -16.28 7.31
C VAL A 291 14.20 -17.60 7.60
N GLN A 292 15.19 -17.97 6.77
CA GLN A 292 16.03 -19.16 7.00
C GLN A 292 16.73 -19.07 8.36
N ASN A 293 17.33 -17.95 8.68
CA ASN A 293 18.02 -17.73 9.96
C ASN A 293 17.05 -17.87 11.15
N LEU A 294 15.78 -17.45 11.01
CA LEU A 294 14.79 -17.62 12.08
C LEU A 294 14.43 -19.09 12.31
N PHE A 295 14.35 -19.92 11.26
CA PHE A 295 14.16 -21.37 11.43
C PHE A 295 15.30 -21.98 12.23
N ASP A 296 16.53 -21.58 11.92
CA ASP A 296 17.73 -22.08 12.59
C ASP A 296 17.84 -21.54 14.04
N GLU A 297 17.52 -20.26 14.28
CA GLU A 297 17.57 -19.61 15.59
C GLU A 297 16.54 -20.22 16.56
N TYR A 298 15.30 -20.32 16.13
CA TYR A 298 14.21 -20.79 17.00
C TYR A 298 13.97 -22.30 16.95
N GLN A 299 14.67 -23.03 16.06
CA GLN A 299 14.56 -24.48 15.89
C GLN A 299 13.10 -24.92 15.63
N ILE A 300 12.42 -24.21 14.72
CA ILE A 300 11.04 -24.51 14.36
C ILE A 300 11.04 -25.61 13.27
N PRO A 301 10.29 -26.70 13.46
CA PRO A 301 10.13 -27.70 12.42
C PRO A 301 9.35 -27.14 11.22
N ALA A 302 9.99 -27.06 10.06
CA ALA A 302 9.43 -26.45 8.86
C ALA A 302 8.07 -27.01 8.43
N ARG A 303 7.82 -28.32 8.71
CA ARG A 303 6.56 -29.01 8.39
C ARG A 303 5.32 -28.40 9.06
N HIS A 304 5.48 -27.58 10.09
CA HIS A 304 4.37 -26.90 10.78
C HIS A 304 4.05 -25.52 10.20
N ILE A 305 4.81 -25.06 9.23
CA ILE A 305 4.66 -23.72 8.65
C ILE A 305 4.14 -23.80 7.22
N CYS A 306 3.06 -23.07 6.96
CA CYS A 306 2.53 -22.78 5.65
C CYS A 306 2.68 -21.30 5.35
N PHE A 307 3.27 -20.94 4.24
CA PHE A 307 3.29 -19.56 3.78
C PHE A 307 2.14 -19.32 2.81
N GLU A 308 1.37 -18.26 3.04
CA GLU A 308 0.25 -17.84 2.20
C GLU A 308 0.66 -16.65 1.33
N ILE A 309 0.40 -16.75 0.03
CA ILE A 309 0.75 -15.75 -0.98
C ILE A 309 -0.49 -15.53 -1.84
N THR A 310 -0.92 -14.27 -2.01
CA THR A 310 -2.08 -14.00 -2.86
C THR A 310 -1.81 -14.36 -4.31
N GLU A 311 -2.84 -14.80 -5.02
CA GLU A 311 -2.78 -15.17 -6.44
C GLU A 311 -2.14 -14.06 -7.30
N SER A 312 -2.62 -12.84 -7.13
CA SER A 312 -2.16 -11.68 -7.90
C SER A 312 -0.66 -11.41 -7.72
N MET A 313 -0.15 -11.51 -6.49
CA MET A 313 1.26 -11.28 -6.19
C MET A 313 2.15 -12.40 -6.72
N ALA A 314 1.67 -13.64 -6.66
CA ALA A 314 2.38 -14.79 -7.20
C ALA A 314 2.60 -14.67 -8.71
N ILE A 315 1.60 -14.17 -9.45
CA ILE A 315 1.68 -13.95 -10.90
C ILE A 315 2.60 -12.77 -11.23
N LEU A 316 2.46 -11.64 -10.53
CA LEU A 316 3.25 -10.43 -10.79
C LEU A 316 4.75 -10.64 -10.56
N ASN A 317 5.13 -11.49 -9.63
CA ASN A 317 6.51 -11.74 -9.22
C ASN A 317 6.90 -13.21 -9.38
N LEU A 318 6.47 -13.84 -10.46
CA LEU A 318 6.52 -15.29 -10.67
C LEU A 318 7.88 -15.93 -10.34
N GLN A 319 8.97 -15.39 -10.87
CA GLN A 319 10.30 -15.98 -10.67
C GLN A 319 10.74 -15.95 -9.21
N ASN A 320 10.65 -14.79 -8.55
CA ASN A 320 11.03 -14.63 -7.15
C ASN A 320 10.16 -15.52 -6.24
N THR A 321 8.86 -15.60 -6.54
CA THR A 321 7.91 -16.42 -5.81
C THR A 321 8.27 -17.91 -5.93
N LEU A 322 8.56 -18.39 -7.13
CA LEU A 322 8.96 -19.78 -7.35
C LEU A 322 10.28 -20.12 -6.65
N GLU A 323 11.27 -19.22 -6.69
CA GLU A 323 12.54 -19.41 -5.98
C GLU A 323 12.33 -19.52 -4.46
N PHE A 324 11.46 -18.68 -3.90
CA PHE A 324 11.10 -18.73 -2.48
C PHE A 324 10.38 -20.02 -2.12
N ILE A 325 9.36 -20.40 -2.90
CA ILE A 325 8.60 -21.65 -2.70
C ILE A 325 9.53 -22.87 -2.76
N HIS A 326 10.36 -22.99 -3.80
CA HIS A 326 11.25 -24.14 -3.94
C HIS A 326 12.25 -24.26 -2.78
N HIS A 327 12.79 -23.11 -2.32
CA HIS A 327 13.73 -23.11 -1.19
C HIS A 327 13.08 -23.64 0.09
N PHE A 328 11.92 -23.08 0.49
CA PHE A 328 11.29 -23.46 1.76
C PHE A 328 10.53 -24.79 1.70
N ARG A 329 10.02 -25.19 0.54
CA ARG A 329 9.53 -26.57 0.36
C ARG A 329 10.66 -27.58 0.52
N GLY A 330 11.87 -27.27 0.07
CA GLY A 330 13.04 -28.09 0.31
C GLY A 330 13.37 -28.31 1.78
N LEU A 331 12.95 -27.37 2.65
CA LEU A 331 13.05 -27.49 4.11
C LEU A 331 11.87 -28.24 4.75
N GLY A 332 10.78 -28.42 4.00
CA GLY A 332 9.56 -29.08 4.45
C GLY A 332 8.39 -28.13 4.76
N CYS A 333 8.47 -26.82 4.43
CA CYS A 333 7.35 -25.91 4.54
C CYS A 333 6.26 -26.21 3.51
N HIS A 334 5.03 -25.83 3.85
CA HIS A 334 3.88 -25.85 2.96
C HIS A 334 3.61 -24.46 2.38
N PHE A 335 2.83 -24.41 1.30
CA PHE A 335 2.44 -23.19 0.63
C PHE A 335 0.96 -23.17 0.27
N SER A 336 0.35 -22.01 0.37
CA SER A 336 -1.05 -21.74 0.01
C SER A 336 -1.12 -20.56 -0.96
N LEU A 337 -1.94 -20.67 -2.01
CA LEU A 337 -2.39 -19.52 -2.81
C LEU A 337 -3.65 -18.96 -2.18
N ASP A 338 -3.62 -17.67 -1.86
CA ASP A 338 -4.71 -16.94 -1.22
C ASP A 338 -5.50 -16.09 -2.21
N ASP A 339 -6.75 -15.70 -1.85
CA ASP A 339 -7.69 -14.91 -2.67
C ASP A 339 -7.94 -15.49 -4.07
N PHE A 340 -7.93 -16.81 -4.20
CA PHE A 340 -7.98 -17.46 -5.51
C PHE A 340 -9.36 -17.31 -6.16
N GLY A 341 -9.34 -16.86 -7.41
CA GLY A 341 -10.53 -16.64 -8.22
C GLY A 341 -10.96 -15.17 -8.34
N SER A 342 -10.43 -14.28 -7.48
CA SER A 342 -10.76 -12.84 -7.53
C SER A 342 -10.06 -12.08 -8.68
N GLY A 343 -9.00 -12.68 -9.28
CA GLY A 343 -8.19 -12.09 -10.34
C GLY A 343 -8.51 -12.62 -11.74
N PHE A 344 -7.63 -12.30 -12.71
CA PHE A 344 -7.69 -12.85 -14.08
C PHE A 344 -7.21 -14.30 -14.10
N SER A 345 -7.92 -15.20 -13.45
CA SER A 345 -7.52 -16.59 -13.26
C SER A 345 -7.52 -17.37 -14.57
N SER A 346 -6.36 -17.54 -15.17
CA SER A 346 -6.15 -18.63 -16.11
C SER A 346 -5.54 -19.79 -15.33
N TYR A 347 -6.25 -20.89 -15.13
CA TYR A 347 -5.75 -22.11 -14.46
C TYR A 347 -4.43 -22.64 -15.06
N GLY A 348 -4.00 -22.11 -16.21
CA GLY A 348 -2.82 -22.55 -16.91
C GLY A 348 -1.51 -22.34 -16.14
N TYR A 349 -1.39 -21.29 -15.36
CA TYR A 349 -0.18 -21.01 -14.58
C TYR A 349 -0.13 -21.84 -13.28
N LEU A 350 -1.28 -22.28 -12.76
CA LEU A 350 -1.36 -23.05 -11.51
C LEU A 350 -0.49 -24.33 -11.56
N LYS A 351 -0.34 -24.91 -12.76
CA LYS A 351 0.54 -26.06 -12.98
C LYS A 351 2.01 -25.81 -12.63
N ASN A 352 2.42 -24.54 -12.60
CA ASN A 352 3.80 -24.14 -12.33
C ASN A 352 4.04 -23.82 -10.85
N PHE A 353 2.96 -23.70 -10.05
CA PHE A 353 3.07 -23.39 -8.63
C PHE A 353 3.01 -24.68 -7.80
N PRO A 354 4.11 -25.05 -7.14
CA PRO A 354 4.12 -26.22 -6.27
C PRO A 354 3.53 -25.83 -4.89
N VAL A 355 2.21 -25.66 -4.82
CA VAL A 355 1.48 -25.31 -3.60
C VAL A 355 0.69 -26.52 -3.08
N ASP A 356 0.41 -26.52 -1.79
CA ASP A 356 -0.31 -27.59 -1.10
C ASP A 356 -1.79 -27.24 -0.92
N PHE A 357 -2.09 -25.93 -0.86
CA PHE A 357 -3.42 -25.41 -0.62
C PHE A 357 -3.80 -24.28 -1.59
N ILE A 358 -5.10 -24.16 -1.84
CA ILE A 358 -5.73 -23.01 -2.48
C ILE A 358 -6.83 -22.52 -1.55
N LYS A 359 -6.78 -21.25 -1.15
CA LYS A 359 -7.86 -20.57 -0.42
C LYS A 359 -8.81 -19.93 -1.43
N ILE A 360 -10.05 -20.36 -1.39
CA ILE A 360 -11.11 -19.86 -2.28
C ILE A 360 -11.60 -18.52 -1.70
N ASP A 361 -11.50 -17.45 -2.50
CA ASP A 361 -11.89 -16.10 -2.09
C ASP A 361 -13.30 -16.08 -1.46
N GLY A 362 -13.38 -15.48 -0.29
CA GLY A 362 -14.59 -15.43 0.51
C GLY A 362 -15.79 -14.76 -0.16
N ASN A 363 -15.57 -13.91 -1.18
CA ASN A 363 -16.66 -13.30 -1.93
C ASN A 363 -17.54 -14.36 -2.63
N PHE A 364 -16.93 -15.43 -3.17
CA PHE A 364 -17.68 -16.54 -3.80
C PHE A 364 -18.31 -17.48 -2.76
N VAL A 365 -17.74 -17.57 -1.56
CA VAL A 365 -18.24 -18.45 -0.50
C VAL A 365 -19.41 -17.84 0.25
N ARG A 366 -19.41 -16.51 0.44
CA ARG A 366 -20.46 -15.78 1.17
C ARG A 366 -21.85 -15.98 0.54
N ASP A 367 -21.91 -15.84 -0.78
CA ASP A 367 -23.18 -15.87 -1.53
C ASP A 367 -23.47 -17.25 -2.17
N LEU A 368 -22.70 -18.29 -1.76
CA LEU A 368 -22.74 -19.67 -2.29
C LEU A 368 -24.13 -20.27 -2.34
N LEU A 369 -25.01 -19.96 -1.38
CA LEU A 369 -26.37 -20.52 -1.29
C LEU A 369 -27.37 -19.79 -2.20
N GLU A 370 -27.10 -18.53 -2.54
CA GLU A 370 -28.02 -17.65 -3.26
C GLU A 370 -27.60 -17.47 -4.72
N ASP A 371 -26.30 -17.42 -5.02
CA ASP A 371 -25.78 -17.22 -6.36
C ASP A 371 -25.24 -18.53 -6.99
N LYS A 372 -25.90 -18.94 -8.10
CA LYS A 372 -25.52 -20.13 -8.87
C LYS A 372 -24.15 -19.96 -9.56
N PHE A 373 -23.76 -18.72 -9.88
CA PHE A 373 -22.49 -18.43 -10.52
C PHE A 373 -21.35 -18.63 -9.52
N ASP A 374 -21.47 -18.07 -8.32
CA ASP A 374 -20.47 -18.24 -7.26
C ASP A 374 -20.32 -19.70 -6.88
N ARG A 375 -21.44 -20.43 -6.78
CA ARG A 375 -21.43 -21.86 -6.57
C ARG A 375 -20.66 -22.62 -7.66
N ALA A 376 -20.84 -22.25 -8.92
CA ALA A 376 -20.14 -22.88 -10.04
C ALA A 376 -18.63 -22.55 -10.01
N ILE A 377 -18.24 -21.33 -9.58
CA ILE A 377 -16.84 -20.96 -9.40
C ILE A 377 -16.19 -21.79 -8.30
N VAL A 378 -16.81 -21.86 -7.10
CA VAL A 378 -16.28 -22.67 -5.98
C VAL A 378 -16.09 -24.13 -6.40
N ASN A 379 -17.06 -24.70 -7.08
CA ASN A 379 -16.97 -26.08 -7.62
C ASN A 379 -15.80 -26.23 -8.61
N SER A 380 -15.70 -25.30 -9.57
CA SER A 380 -14.64 -25.33 -10.58
C SER A 380 -13.25 -25.23 -9.96
N ILE A 381 -13.05 -24.36 -8.98
CA ILE A 381 -11.79 -24.20 -8.26
C ILE A 381 -11.46 -25.50 -7.53
N HIS A 382 -12.44 -26.08 -6.82
CA HIS A 382 -12.23 -27.34 -6.10
C HIS A 382 -11.88 -28.49 -7.03
N ASP A 383 -12.62 -28.67 -8.12
CA ASP A 383 -12.40 -29.76 -9.09
C ASP A 383 -10.99 -29.68 -9.72
N VAL A 384 -10.57 -28.46 -10.11
CA VAL A 384 -9.22 -28.23 -10.67
C VAL A 384 -8.14 -28.51 -9.62
N ALA A 385 -8.30 -28.01 -8.40
CA ALA A 385 -7.37 -28.24 -7.31
C ALA A 385 -7.25 -29.74 -7.00
N ALA A 386 -8.38 -30.45 -6.88
CA ALA A 386 -8.43 -31.88 -6.62
C ALA A 386 -7.73 -32.68 -7.72
N ALA A 387 -7.93 -32.34 -9.00
CA ALA A 387 -7.25 -32.96 -10.13
C ALA A 387 -5.73 -32.81 -10.09
N MET A 388 -5.24 -31.75 -9.41
CA MET A 388 -3.81 -31.46 -9.20
C MET A 388 -3.26 -32.02 -7.88
N GLY A 389 -4.11 -32.62 -7.04
CA GLY A 389 -3.73 -33.08 -5.70
C GLY A 389 -3.53 -31.95 -4.68
N ILE A 390 -4.09 -30.76 -4.96
CA ILE A 390 -4.04 -29.58 -4.09
C ILE A 390 -5.31 -29.56 -3.24
N LYS A 391 -5.21 -29.24 -1.96
CA LYS A 391 -6.35 -29.13 -1.05
C LYS A 391 -6.96 -27.73 -1.10
N THR A 392 -8.27 -27.64 -0.93
CA THR A 392 -9.00 -26.36 -0.93
C THR A 392 -9.42 -25.94 0.47
N ILE A 393 -9.33 -24.64 0.74
CA ILE A 393 -9.80 -23.98 1.96
C ILE A 393 -10.83 -22.93 1.53
N ALA A 394 -12.07 -23.05 1.98
CA ALA A 394 -13.08 -22.03 1.73
C ALA A 394 -13.03 -20.95 2.82
N GLU A 395 -12.90 -19.70 2.41
CA GLU A 395 -12.92 -18.56 3.33
C GLU A 395 -14.34 -18.04 3.59
N PHE A 396 -14.50 -17.17 4.58
CA PHE A 396 -15.76 -16.53 4.97
C PHE A 396 -16.94 -17.51 5.15
N VAL A 397 -16.67 -18.69 5.72
CA VAL A 397 -17.72 -19.61 6.15
C VAL A 397 -18.48 -18.98 7.32
N GLU A 398 -19.59 -18.31 7.03
CA GLU A 398 -20.32 -17.50 8.02
C GLU A 398 -21.33 -18.29 8.84
N ASN A 399 -21.79 -19.43 8.33
CA ASN A 399 -22.83 -20.23 8.99
C ASN A 399 -22.75 -21.73 8.65
N GLY A 400 -23.52 -22.52 9.38
CA GLY A 400 -23.57 -23.98 9.20
C GLY A 400 -24.19 -24.46 7.90
N GLN A 401 -25.02 -23.62 7.20
CA GLN A 401 -25.60 -23.99 5.92
C GLN A 401 -24.54 -23.92 4.81
N ILE A 402 -23.74 -22.85 4.79
CA ILE A 402 -22.57 -22.73 3.90
C ILE A 402 -21.62 -23.91 4.14
N LEU A 403 -21.31 -24.24 5.41
CA LEU A 403 -20.44 -25.36 5.74
C LEU A 403 -20.96 -26.70 5.22
N ALA A 404 -22.28 -26.94 5.33
CA ALA A 404 -22.92 -28.14 4.83
C ALA A 404 -22.85 -28.25 3.29
N GLU A 405 -23.02 -27.13 2.59
CA GLU A 405 -22.93 -27.07 1.14
C GLU A 405 -21.48 -27.33 0.67
N LEU A 406 -20.48 -26.67 1.29
CA LEU A 406 -19.07 -26.91 1.03
C LEU A 406 -18.66 -28.37 1.25
N LYS A 407 -19.25 -29.01 2.28
CA LYS A 407 -19.08 -30.43 2.54
C LYS A 407 -19.64 -31.29 1.39
N ALA A 408 -20.83 -30.96 0.92
CA ALA A 408 -21.44 -31.68 -0.22
C ALA A 408 -20.64 -31.51 -1.52
N MET A 409 -19.96 -30.37 -1.70
CA MET A 409 -19.09 -30.09 -2.84
C MET A 409 -17.73 -30.76 -2.74
N GLY A 410 -17.36 -31.35 -1.60
CA GLY A 410 -16.07 -32.03 -1.41
C GLY A 410 -14.93 -31.15 -0.91
N VAL A 411 -15.17 -29.84 -0.67
CA VAL A 411 -14.15 -28.90 -0.19
C VAL A 411 -13.48 -29.42 1.09
N ASN A 412 -12.16 -29.30 1.16
CA ASN A 412 -11.38 -29.98 2.21
C ASN A 412 -11.45 -29.26 3.56
N TYR A 413 -11.30 -27.94 3.56
CA TYR A 413 -11.22 -27.10 4.77
C TYR A 413 -12.12 -25.88 4.64
N GLY A 414 -12.46 -25.30 5.79
CA GLY A 414 -13.19 -24.07 5.89
C GLY A 414 -12.61 -23.15 6.96
N GLN A 415 -12.74 -21.86 6.74
CA GLN A 415 -12.35 -20.80 7.66
C GLN A 415 -13.40 -19.69 7.63
N GLY A 416 -13.80 -19.17 8.78
CA GLY A 416 -14.78 -18.10 8.86
C GLY A 416 -15.44 -18.00 10.23
N TYR A 417 -16.26 -16.97 10.42
CA TYR A 417 -16.91 -16.69 11.70
C TYR A 417 -17.98 -17.71 12.09
N GLY A 418 -18.49 -18.47 11.15
CA GLY A 418 -19.38 -19.60 11.42
C GLY A 418 -18.66 -20.81 12.03
N ILE A 419 -17.33 -20.87 11.90
CA ILE A 419 -16.46 -21.89 12.53
C ILE A 419 -15.90 -21.34 13.83
N ALA A 420 -15.08 -20.28 13.73
CA ALA A 420 -14.52 -19.56 14.88
C ALA A 420 -14.07 -18.15 14.47
N LYS A 421 -14.22 -17.20 15.39
CA LYS A 421 -13.65 -15.85 15.22
C LYS A 421 -12.16 -15.88 15.55
N PRO A 422 -11.36 -14.96 14.96
CA PRO A 422 -9.98 -14.76 15.40
C PRO A 422 -9.90 -14.44 16.88
N LYS A 423 -8.99 -15.10 17.59
CA LYS A 423 -8.70 -14.85 19.01
C LYS A 423 -7.20 -14.61 19.22
N PRO A 424 -6.81 -13.94 20.33
CA PRO A 424 -5.41 -13.74 20.65
C PRO A 424 -4.63 -15.06 20.67
N LEU A 425 -3.44 -15.07 20.07
CA LEU A 425 -2.59 -16.27 20.03
C LEU A 425 -2.26 -16.80 21.45
N ALA A 426 -2.15 -15.90 22.42
CA ALA A 426 -1.89 -16.26 23.82
C ALA A 426 -3.00 -17.12 24.45
N GLU A 427 -4.23 -17.06 23.94
CA GLU A 427 -5.35 -17.85 24.48
C GLU A 427 -5.26 -19.35 24.14
N LEU A 428 -4.46 -19.73 23.12
CA LEU A 428 -4.26 -21.15 22.78
C LEU A 428 -3.68 -21.95 23.93
N VAL A 429 -2.79 -21.37 24.71
CA VAL A 429 -2.11 -22.05 25.83
C VAL A 429 -3.03 -22.22 27.02
N LEU A 430 -3.96 -21.29 27.23
CA LEU A 430 -4.93 -21.38 28.35
C LEU A 430 -5.95 -22.50 28.13
N ASP A 431 -6.29 -22.81 26.87
CA ASP A 431 -7.20 -23.90 26.52
C ASP A 431 -6.54 -25.29 26.69
N GLU A 432 -5.20 -25.39 26.51
CA GLU A 432 -4.43 -26.64 26.67
C GLU A 432 -4.20 -27.00 28.16
N ASP A 433 -4.02 -26.00 29.05
CA ASP A 433 -3.87 -26.19 30.48
C ASP A 433 -5.23 -26.54 31.18
N ALA A 434 -6.36 -26.33 30.50
CA ALA A 434 -7.70 -26.59 31.00
C ALA A 434 -8.27 -27.98 30.58
N SER A 435 -7.58 -28.73 29.71
CA SER A 435 -7.96 -30.03 29.20
C SER A 435 -7.09 -31.14 29.74
#